data_34dc1f73ed5ea2e5d20b601e1f1769f9
#
_entry.id   34dc1f73ed5ea2e5d20b601e1f1769f9
#
_cell.length_a   1.000
_cell.length_b   1.000
_cell.length_c   1.000
_cell.angle_alpha   90.00
_cell.angle_beta   90.00
_cell.angle_gamma   90.00
#
_symmetry.space_group_name_H-M   'P 1'
#
loop_
_entity.id
_entity.type
_entity.pdbx_description
1 polymer ?
#
loop_
_entity_poly.entity_id
_entity_poly.type
_entity_poly.pdbx_seq_one_letter_code
_entity_poly.pdbx_strand_id
1 'polypeptide(L)'
;SSDLMIRGKKPVSTDAGIEAMNNDTVLVGGMPIGIYMETDGVMVLNTEQIAGADGKEHEPAKGIVKAGDYIMAVDHCEITGKKELLEAVGNLTGTFVVLTVRRNGETIDLKIKPVEYETGEYRLGIWVRDNVQGLGTVTFLTDQSRFGALGHGIHDVDTSVLMSIAEGNVYRTSIRDITKGQSGSPGSMEGMIIYNNYNIL
;
A
#
# COMPACT_ATOMS: atom_id res chain seq x y z
N SER A 1 -16.26 5.95 -11.37
CA SER A 1 -15.00 6.65 -11.05
C SER A 1 -15.10 7.15 -9.61
N SER A 2 -14.24 6.68 -8.76
CA SER A 2 -14.14 7.12 -7.37
C SER A 2 -13.12 8.26 -7.30
N ASP A 3 -13.62 9.47 -7.03
CA ASP A 3 -12.77 10.63 -6.82
C ASP A 3 -12.12 10.51 -5.45
N LEU A 4 -10.81 10.28 -5.42
CA LEU A 4 -10.03 10.28 -4.19
C LEU A 4 -9.71 11.73 -3.81
N MET A 5 -10.36 12.26 -2.79
CA MET A 5 -10.00 13.56 -2.21
C MET A 5 -9.05 13.38 -1.03
N ILE A 6 -7.82 13.84 -1.18
CA ILE A 6 -6.81 13.84 -0.11
C ILE A 6 -6.80 15.23 0.56
N ARG A 7 -6.95 15.29 1.89
CA ARG A 7 -6.82 16.54 2.67
C ARG A 7 -5.36 16.83 2.97
N GLY A 8 -4.77 17.84 2.29
CA GLY A 8 -3.43 18.33 2.61
C GLY A 8 -3.41 19.41 3.71
N LYS A 9 -2.31 19.50 4.46
CA LYS A 9 -1.99 20.65 5.32
C LYS A 9 -1.53 21.82 4.45
N LYS A 10 -1.82 23.08 4.91
CA LYS A 10 -1.61 24.34 4.21
C LYS A 10 -0.37 24.41 3.31
N PRO A 11 -0.50 24.85 2.05
CA PRO A 11 0.64 25.16 1.21
C PRO A 11 1.43 26.36 1.77
N VAL A 12 2.74 26.31 1.64
CA VAL A 12 3.64 27.45 1.88
C VAL A 12 3.36 28.45 0.78
N SER A 13 2.86 29.65 1.12
CA SER A 13 2.61 30.73 0.18
C SER A 13 3.92 31.23 -0.43
N THR A 14 4.10 31.03 -1.73
CA THR A 14 4.94 31.92 -2.52
C THR A 14 4.06 33.08 -2.98
N ASP A 15 4.50 34.32 -2.75
CA ASP A 15 3.85 35.57 -3.13
C ASP A 15 3.62 35.65 -4.66
N ALA A 16 2.57 35.01 -5.12
CA ALA A 16 1.92 35.35 -6.37
C ALA A 16 0.55 35.89 -5.98
N GLY A 17 0.27 37.18 -6.30
CA GLY A 17 -0.98 37.82 -5.96
C GLY A 17 -2.17 36.97 -6.39
N ILE A 18 -2.80 36.34 -5.40
CA ILE A 18 -4.01 35.56 -5.60
C ILE A 18 -5.16 36.55 -5.46
N GLU A 19 -5.78 36.93 -6.60
CA GLU A 19 -7.10 37.58 -6.57
C GLU A 19 -8.10 36.64 -5.87
N ALA A 20 -9.02 37.23 -5.10
CA ALA A 20 -10.03 36.47 -4.39
C ALA A 20 -10.83 35.60 -5.37
N MET A 21 -10.62 34.27 -5.29
CA MET A 21 -11.31 33.30 -6.13
C MET A 21 -12.71 33.08 -5.56
N ASN A 22 -13.73 33.18 -6.37
CA ASN A 22 -15.08 32.73 -6.02
C ASN A 22 -15.13 31.23 -5.85
N ASN A 23 -16.08 30.70 -5.07
CA ASN A 23 -16.24 29.26 -4.78
C ASN A 23 -16.30 28.35 -6.02
N ASP A 24 -16.49 28.88 -7.20
CA ASP A 24 -16.59 28.18 -8.48
C ASP A 24 -15.29 28.23 -9.31
N THR A 25 -14.21 28.81 -8.77
CA THR A 25 -12.93 28.92 -9.46
C THR A 25 -11.87 28.02 -8.84
N VAL A 26 -11.01 27.46 -9.68
CA VAL A 26 -9.89 26.62 -9.28
C VAL A 26 -8.62 27.14 -9.96
N LEU A 27 -7.49 27.01 -9.25
CA LEU A 27 -6.18 27.25 -9.84
C LEU A 27 -5.74 25.96 -10.52
N VAL A 28 -5.49 26.03 -11.83
CA VAL A 28 -4.98 24.87 -12.58
C VAL A 28 -3.58 24.52 -12.10
N GLY A 29 -3.40 23.24 -11.75
CA GLY A 29 -2.14 22.68 -11.30
C GLY A 29 -1.33 22.04 -12.45
N GLY A 30 -0.40 21.21 -12.10
CA GLY A 30 0.53 20.50 -13.00
C GLY A 30 1.75 20.01 -12.25
N MET A 31 1.76 20.16 -10.92
CA MET A 31 2.88 19.79 -10.08
C MET A 31 2.92 18.26 -9.90
N PRO A 32 4.05 17.60 -10.21
CA PRO A 32 4.22 16.18 -9.92
C PRO A 32 4.28 15.94 -8.42
N ILE A 33 3.66 14.87 -7.97
CA ILE A 33 3.60 14.45 -6.59
C ILE A 33 3.96 12.98 -6.47
N GLY A 34 4.57 12.62 -5.34
CA GLY A 34 4.72 11.25 -4.90
C GLY A 34 3.55 10.86 -4.03
N ILE A 35 3.05 9.66 -4.21
CA ILE A 35 1.93 9.11 -3.44
C ILE A 35 2.44 7.88 -2.70
N TYR A 36 2.18 7.83 -1.41
CA TYR A 36 2.39 6.66 -0.57
C TYR A 36 1.06 6.32 0.09
N MET A 37 0.62 5.09 -0.06
CA MET A 37 -0.65 4.63 0.50
C MET A 37 -0.43 3.33 1.27
N GLU A 38 -1.07 3.22 2.41
CA GLU A 38 -1.09 2.03 3.26
C GLU A 38 -2.36 1.23 2.98
N THR A 39 -2.21 -0.08 2.91
CA THR A 39 -3.35 -0.97 2.70
C THR A 39 -4.14 -1.12 4.00
N ASP A 40 -5.42 -1.43 3.87
CA ASP A 40 -6.30 -1.75 5.00
C ASP A 40 -6.08 -3.21 5.41
N GLY A 41 -5.09 -3.43 6.28
CA GLY A 41 -4.51 -4.73 6.61
C GLY A 41 -3.36 -5.14 5.69
N VAL A 42 -2.75 -6.28 5.93
CA VAL A 42 -1.57 -6.76 5.19
C VAL A 42 -1.99 -7.71 4.07
N MET A 43 -1.82 -7.27 2.83
CA MET A 43 -2.26 -8.02 1.65
C MET A 43 -1.35 -9.22 1.37
N VAL A 44 -1.94 -10.37 1.16
CA VAL A 44 -1.25 -11.59 0.72
C VAL A 44 -1.03 -11.53 -0.79
N LEU A 45 0.22 -11.69 -1.21
CA LEU A 45 0.61 -11.79 -2.61
C LEU A 45 0.62 -13.24 -3.10
N ASN A 46 1.25 -14.12 -2.32
CA ASN A 46 1.42 -15.53 -2.65
C ASN A 46 1.79 -16.36 -1.42
N THR A 47 1.82 -17.66 -1.59
CA THR A 47 2.40 -18.60 -0.62
C THR A 47 3.65 -19.25 -1.20
N GLU A 48 4.59 -19.65 -0.33
CA GLU A 48 5.85 -20.28 -0.72
C GLU A 48 6.16 -21.53 0.06
N GLN A 49 7.07 -22.33 -0.48
CA GLN A 49 7.69 -23.45 0.23
C GLN A 49 8.74 -22.93 1.23
N ILE A 50 8.84 -23.61 2.36
CA ILE A 50 9.82 -23.35 3.40
C ILE A 50 10.65 -24.59 3.61
N ALA A 51 11.98 -24.47 3.52
CA ALA A 51 12.88 -25.50 4.00
C ALA A 51 12.81 -25.57 5.52
N GLY A 52 12.27 -26.65 6.06
CA GLY A 52 12.13 -26.85 7.49
C GLY A 52 13.43 -27.29 8.16
N ALA A 53 13.54 -27.08 9.46
CA ALA A 53 14.66 -27.56 10.29
C ALA A 53 14.79 -29.10 10.26
N ASP A 54 13.74 -29.81 9.85
CA ASP A 54 13.74 -31.28 9.64
C ASP A 54 14.35 -31.70 8.28
N GLY A 55 14.85 -30.74 7.49
CA GLY A 55 15.44 -30.94 6.17
C GLY A 55 14.44 -31.24 5.06
N LYS A 56 13.14 -30.98 5.28
CA LYS A 56 12.08 -31.17 4.28
C LYS A 56 11.48 -29.84 3.86
N GLU A 57 10.92 -29.83 2.65
CA GLU A 57 10.12 -28.72 2.17
C GLU A 57 8.67 -28.81 2.70
N HIS A 58 8.16 -27.68 3.17
CA HIS A 58 6.81 -27.53 3.72
C HIS A 58 6.08 -26.38 3.05
N GLU A 59 4.77 -26.48 2.92
CA GLU A 59 3.88 -25.44 2.38
C GLU A 59 2.74 -25.13 3.39
N PRO A 60 3.02 -24.50 4.54
CA PRO A 60 2.07 -24.38 5.64
C PRO A 60 0.81 -23.59 5.28
N ALA A 61 0.92 -22.59 4.42
CA ALA A 61 -0.19 -21.71 4.02
C ALA A 61 -0.91 -22.18 2.76
N LYS A 62 -0.37 -23.16 2.03
CA LYS A 62 -0.91 -23.60 0.74
C LYS A 62 -2.37 -24.10 0.83
N GLY A 63 -3.22 -23.53 -0.02
CA GLY A 63 -4.65 -23.86 -0.06
C GLY A 63 -5.47 -23.31 1.11
N ILE A 64 -4.82 -22.73 2.12
CA ILE A 64 -5.48 -22.07 3.27
C ILE A 64 -5.60 -20.57 3.00
N VAL A 65 -4.47 -19.90 2.77
CA VAL A 65 -4.38 -18.49 2.43
C VAL A 65 -4.37 -18.33 0.91
N LYS A 66 -4.95 -17.23 0.41
CA LYS A 66 -5.04 -16.95 -1.03
C LYS A 66 -4.48 -15.57 -1.33
N ALA A 67 -3.94 -15.41 -2.53
CA ALA A 67 -3.59 -14.10 -3.06
C ALA A 67 -4.81 -13.18 -3.05
N GLY A 68 -4.64 -11.94 -2.58
CA GLY A 68 -5.71 -10.98 -2.38
C GLY A 68 -6.42 -11.05 -1.03
N ASP A 69 -6.09 -11.99 -0.14
CA ASP A 69 -6.52 -11.92 1.26
C ASP A 69 -5.81 -10.75 1.95
N TYR A 70 -6.48 -10.10 2.89
CA TYR A 70 -5.89 -9.11 3.78
C TYR A 70 -5.82 -9.66 5.19
N ILE A 71 -4.63 -9.84 5.73
CA ILE A 71 -4.42 -10.26 7.13
C ILE A 71 -4.76 -9.06 8.02
N MET A 72 -5.77 -9.24 8.87
CA MET A 72 -6.30 -8.24 9.78
C MET A 72 -5.90 -8.50 11.24
N ALA A 73 -5.68 -9.77 11.60
CA ALA A 73 -5.22 -10.14 12.94
C ALA A 73 -4.45 -11.47 12.94
N VAL A 74 -3.59 -11.65 13.95
CA VAL A 74 -2.90 -12.89 14.29
C VAL A 74 -3.27 -13.25 15.72
N ASP A 75 -3.82 -14.45 15.94
CA ASP A 75 -4.34 -14.90 17.25
C ASP A 75 -5.21 -13.84 17.95
N HIS A 76 -6.10 -13.20 17.15
CA HIS A 76 -7.02 -12.12 17.56
C HIS A 76 -6.32 -10.79 17.95
N CYS A 77 -5.01 -10.67 17.80
CA CYS A 77 -4.29 -9.40 17.93
C CYS A 77 -4.32 -8.67 16.58
N GLU A 78 -4.85 -7.46 16.56
CA GLU A 78 -4.99 -6.64 15.36
C GLU A 78 -3.64 -6.36 14.70
N ILE A 79 -3.62 -6.44 13.36
CA ILE A 79 -2.46 -6.18 12.50
C ILE A 79 -2.85 -5.08 11.53
N THR A 80 -2.21 -3.93 11.63
CA THR A 80 -2.43 -2.78 10.75
C THR A 80 -1.41 -2.72 9.62
N GLY A 81 -0.20 -3.27 9.83
CA GLY A 81 0.87 -3.23 8.85
C GLY A 81 1.85 -4.40 8.98
N LYS A 82 2.81 -4.42 8.08
CA LYS A 82 3.81 -5.49 7.99
C LYS A 82 4.68 -5.61 9.25
N LYS A 83 4.91 -4.49 9.96
CA LYS A 83 5.74 -4.49 11.17
C LYS A 83 5.09 -5.33 12.27
N GLU A 84 3.81 -5.08 12.57
CA GLU A 84 3.05 -5.83 13.57
C GLU A 84 2.94 -7.31 13.17
N LEU A 85 2.75 -7.60 11.88
CA LEU A 85 2.73 -8.97 11.37
C LEU A 85 4.06 -9.67 11.62
N LEU A 86 5.20 -9.04 11.34
CA LEU A 86 6.52 -9.62 11.58
C LEU A 86 6.81 -9.84 13.05
N GLU A 87 6.38 -8.92 13.93
CA GLU A 87 6.47 -9.08 15.38
C GLU A 87 5.62 -10.27 15.87
N ALA A 88 4.39 -10.41 15.36
CA ALA A 88 3.53 -11.53 15.70
C ALA A 88 4.11 -12.88 15.22
N VAL A 89 4.64 -12.93 13.99
CA VAL A 89 5.28 -14.12 13.43
C VAL A 89 6.56 -14.48 14.18
N GLY A 90 7.36 -13.50 14.62
CA GLY A 90 8.56 -13.71 15.42
C GLY A 90 8.29 -14.35 16.81
N ASN A 91 7.07 -14.23 17.31
CA ASN A 91 6.63 -14.79 18.57
C ASN A 91 5.90 -16.15 18.43
N LEU A 92 5.83 -16.69 17.22
CA LEU A 92 5.19 -17.98 16.99
C LEU A 92 5.93 -19.12 17.72
N THR A 93 5.15 -20.06 18.17
CA THR A 93 5.62 -21.34 18.69
C THR A 93 5.12 -22.45 17.77
N GLY A 94 5.64 -23.64 17.81
CA GLY A 94 5.21 -24.73 16.92
C GLY A 94 3.73 -25.16 17.02
N THR A 95 2.90 -24.41 17.73
CA THR A 95 1.45 -24.60 17.83
C THR A 95 0.73 -23.96 16.64
N PHE A 96 -0.57 -24.28 16.47
CA PHE A 96 -1.38 -23.62 15.46
C PHE A 96 -1.57 -22.14 15.80
N VAL A 97 -1.53 -21.31 14.78
CA VAL A 97 -1.86 -19.88 14.81
C VAL A 97 -3.16 -19.65 14.03
N VAL A 98 -3.95 -18.67 14.44
CA VAL A 98 -5.16 -18.22 13.75
C VAL A 98 -4.87 -16.91 13.05
N LEU A 99 -4.98 -16.91 11.73
CA LEU A 99 -4.98 -15.67 10.94
C LEU A 99 -6.43 -15.26 10.68
N THR A 100 -6.83 -14.10 11.16
CA THR A 100 -8.08 -13.46 10.75
C THR A 100 -7.82 -12.70 9.47
N VAL A 101 -8.44 -13.11 8.38
CA VAL A 101 -8.27 -12.48 7.07
C VAL A 101 -9.60 -11.94 6.53
N ARG A 102 -9.52 -10.86 5.76
CA ARG A 102 -10.63 -10.38 4.92
C ARG A 102 -10.45 -10.93 3.51
N ARG A 103 -11.43 -11.72 3.06
CA ARG A 103 -11.48 -12.34 1.73
C ARG A 103 -12.78 -11.97 1.06
N ASN A 104 -12.76 -11.31 -0.09
CA ASN A 104 -13.97 -10.86 -0.82
C ASN A 104 -14.96 -10.06 0.05
N GLY A 105 -14.46 -9.26 0.99
CA GLY A 105 -15.28 -8.47 1.90
C GLY A 105 -15.77 -9.21 3.16
N GLU A 106 -15.54 -10.51 3.26
CA GLU A 106 -15.91 -11.33 4.42
C GLU A 106 -14.69 -11.56 5.31
N THR A 107 -14.89 -11.53 6.63
CA THR A 107 -13.87 -11.87 7.62
C THR A 107 -13.93 -13.34 7.96
N ILE A 108 -12.82 -14.05 7.86
CA ILE A 108 -12.70 -15.48 8.13
C ILE A 108 -11.44 -15.77 8.95
N ASP A 109 -11.54 -16.76 9.83
CA ASP A 109 -10.41 -17.26 10.60
C ASP A 109 -9.80 -18.49 9.94
N LEU A 110 -8.51 -18.42 9.69
CA LEU A 110 -7.73 -19.47 9.05
C LEU A 110 -6.71 -20.03 10.04
N LYS A 111 -6.78 -21.34 10.28
CA LYS A 111 -5.87 -22.01 11.18
C LYS A 111 -4.68 -22.58 10.41
N ILE A 112 -3.47 -22.14 10.76
CA ILE A 112 -2.23 -22.54 10.11
C ILE A 112 -1.28 -23.12 11.14
N LYS A 113 -0.55 -24.18 10.77
CA LYS A 113 0.55 -24.70 11.58
C LYS A 113 1.85 -24.13 11.04
N PRO A 114 2.56 -23.26 11.79
CA PRO A 114 3.83 -22.72 11.35
C PRO A 114 4.89 -23.82 11.23
N VAL A 115 5.90 -23.58 10.42
CA VAL A 115 7.03 -24.48 10.20
C VAL A 115 8.26 -23.91 10.87
N GLU A 116 8.93 -24.74 11.68
CA GLU A 116 10.24 -24.41 12.22
C GLU A 116 11.28 -24.49 11.09
N TYR A 117 11.94 -23.37 10.79
CA TYR A 117 12.96 -23.30 9.75
C TYR A 117 14.38 -23.22 10.33
N GLU A 118 14.52 -22.64 11.52
CA GLU A 118 15.70 -22.66 12.36
C GLU A 118 15.27 -22.94 13.81
N THR A 119 16.18 -23.37 14.66
CA THR A 119 15.87 -23.76 16.04
C THR A 119 15.12 -22.63 16.78
N GLY A 120 13.87 -22.84 17.09
CA GLY A 120 12.99 -21.90 17.77
C GLY A 120 12.43 -20.79 16.90
N GLU A 121 12.71 -20.77 15.58
CA GLU A 121 12.19 -19.77 14.65
C GLU A 121 11.18 -20.40 13.68
N TYR A 122 10.04 -19.75 13.53
CA TYR A 122 8.90 -20.27 12.77
C TYR A 122 8.50 -19.35 11.63
N ARG A 123 8.01 -19.94 10.54
CA ARG A 123 7.50 -19.23 9.36
C ARG A 123 6.15 -19.77 8.91
N LEU A 124 5.41 -18.91 8.20
CA LEU A 124 4.10 -19.24 7.63
C LEU A 124 4.14 -19.49 6.11
N GLY A 125 5.23 -19.10 5.43
CA GLY A 125 5.35 -19.24 3.98
C GLY A 125 4.36 -18.38 3.23
N ILE A 126 4.26 -17.08 3.59
CA ILE A 126 3.35 -16.11 3.00
C ILE A 126 4.14 -14.88 2.56
N TRP A 127 3.99 -14.50 1.28
CA TRP A 127 4.48 -13.21 0.77
C TRP A 127 3.41 -12.14 0.93
N VAL A 128 3.81 -10.98 1.46
CA VAL A 128 2.86 -9.93 1.81
C VAL A 128 3.31 -8.54 1.39
N ARG A 129 2.32 -7.65 1.23
CA ARG A 129 2.47 -6.22 0.95
C ARG A 129 1.51 -5.42 1.83
N ASP A 130 1.96 -4.29 2.35
CA ASP A 130 1.15 -3.40 3.20
C ASP A 130 1.10 -1.96 2.69
N ASN A 131 1.77 -1.66 1.59
CA ASN A 131 1.78 -0.33 1.00
C ASN A 131 1.91 -0.36 -0.52
N VAL A 132 1.57 0.76 -1.13
CA VAL A 132 1.80 1.04 -2.55
C VAL A 132 2.30 2.47 -2.72
N GLN A 133 3.18 2.64 -3.68
CA GLN A 133 3.80 3.92 -4.00
C GLN A 133 3.57 4.23 -5.48
N GLY A 134 3.44 5.51 -5.79
CA GLY A 134 3.25 5.94 -7.16
C GLY A 134 3.58 7.41 -7.37
N LEU A 135 3.54 7.82 -8.61
CA LEU A 135 3.61 9.21 -9.01
C LEU A 135 2.23 9.68 -9.47
N GLY A 136 1.92 10.91 -9.17
CA GLY A 136 0.70 11.57 -9.60
C GLY A 136 0.95 13.01 -10.02
N THR A 137 -0.11 13.71 -10.37
CA THR A 137 -0.07 15.14 -10.72
C THR A 137 -1.22 15.85 -10.05
N VAL A 138 -0.94 16.94 -9.35
CA VAL A 138 -1.99 17.85 -8.88
C VAL A 138 -2.63 18.50 -10.08
N THR A 139 -3.92 18.26 -10.26
CA THR A 139 -4.68 18.82 -11.40
C THR A 139 -5.16 20.21 -11.13
N PHE A 140 -5.63 20.48 -9.91
CA PHE A 140 -6.11 21.81 -9.51
C PHE A 140 -6.02 22.04 -8.01
N LEU A 141 -6.07 23.29 -7.62
CA LEU A 141 -6.18 23.77 -6.23
C LEU A 141 -7.45 24.59 -6.07
N THR A 142 -8.09 24.47 -4.92
CA THR A 142 -9.24 25.30 -4.54
C THR A 142 -8.81 26.47 -3.64
N ASP A 143 -9.67 27.47 -3.49
CA ASP A 143 -9.52 28.58 -2.54
C ASP A 143 -9.42 28.15 -1.08
N GLN A 144 -9.95 26.95 -0.74
CA GLN A 144 -9.88 26.34 0.59
C GLN A 144 -8.59 25.53 0.82
N SER A 145 -7.56 25.72 0.00
CA SER A 145 -6.31 24.94 0.08
C SER A 145 -6.50 23.43 -0.04
N ARG A 146 -7.51 23.00 -0.80
CA ARG A 146 -7.68 21.61 -1.22
C ARG A 146 -7.13 21.44 -2.62
N PHE A 147 -6.57 20.29 -2.90
CA PHE A 147 -6.19 19.95 -4.26
C PHE A 147 -7.00 18.76 -4.77
N GLY A 148 -7.12 18.68 -6.09
CA GLY A 148 -7.64 17.51 -6.76
C GLY A 148 -6.60 16.97 -7.74
N ALA A 149 -6.62 15.65 -7.88
CA ALA A 149 -5.82 14.95 -8.87
C ALA A 149 -6.69 13.92 -9.56
N LEU A 150 -6.46 13.68 -10.84
CA LEU A 150 -7.07 12.57 -11.56
C LEU A 150 -6.33 11.29 -11.18
N GLY A 151 -7.08 10.25 -10.93
CA GLY A 151 -6.55 8.96 -10.55
C GLY A 151 -7.40 7.80 -11.08
N HIS A 152 -6.93 6.61 -10.83
CA HIS A 152 -7.63 5.37 -11.14
C HIS A 152 -7.45 4.37 -9.98
N GLY A 153 -8.26 3.32 -9.97
CA GLY A 153 -8.07 2.23 -9.01
C GLY A 153 -6.67 1.63 -9.16
N ILE A 154 -6.04 1.37 -8.02
CA ILE A 154 -4.69 0.80 -7.98
C ILE A 154 -4.84 -0.71 -7.84
N HIS A 155 -4.31 -1.43 -8.82
CA HIS A 155 -4.26 -2.88 -8.81
C HIS A 155 -2.85 -3.32 -8.44
N ASP A 156 -2.78 -4.30 -7.57
CA ASP A 156 -1.51 -4.92 -7.25
C ASP A 156 -0.93 -5.62 -8.48
N VAL A 157 0.37 -5.42 -8.74
CA VAL A 157 1.02 -5.92 -9.97
C VAL A 157 1.18 -7.45 -9.99
N ASP A 158 1.25 -8.08 -8.83
CA ASP A 158 1.46 -9.52 -8.70
C ASP A 158 0.13 -10.29 -8.74
N THR A 159 -0.91 -9.74 -8.11
CA THR A 159 -2.22 -10.41 -7.97
C THR A 159 -3.28 -9.89 -8.92
N SER A 160 -3.07 -8.72 -9.54
CA SER A 160 -4.06 -7.97 -10.32
C SER A 160 -5.34 -7.60 -9.54
N VAL A 161 -5.33 -7.71 -8.23
CA VAL A 161 -6.46 -7.36 -7.36
C VAL A 161 -6.47 -5.87 -7.09
N LEU A 162 -7.66 -5.25 -7.14
CA LEU A 162 -7.85 -3.86 -6.72
C LEU A 162 -7.52 -3.72 -5.23
N MET A 163 -6.56 -2.86 -4.90
CA MET A 163 -6.08 -2.69 -3.54
C MET A 163 -7.08 -1.92 -2.67
N SER A 164 -7.28 -2.38 -1.45
CA SER A 164 -8.03 -1.69 -0.40
C SER A 164 -7.07 -0.80 0.37
N ILE A 165 -7.31 0.50 0.35
CA ILE A 165 -6.44 1.51 0.96
C ILE A 165 -7.08 2.04 2.23
N ALA A 166 -6.31 2.08 3.32
CA ALA A 166 -6.71 2.66 4.60
C ALA A 166 -6.44 4.16 4.62
N GLU A 167 -5.18 4.53 4.37
CA GLU A 167 -4.76 5.92 4.38
C GLU A 167 -3.59 6.16 3.41
N GLY A 168 -3.21 7.42 3.24
CA GLY A 168 -2.08 7.75 2.39
C GLY A 168 -1.62 9.18 2.57
N ASN A 169 -0.40 9.43 2.14
CA ASN A 169 0.23 10.72 2.16
C ASN A 169 0.72 11.10 0.77
N VAL A 170 0.72 12.39 0.52
CA VAL A 170 1.26 12.98 -0.69
C VAL A 170 2.53 13.72 -0.36
N TYR A 171 3.56 13.50 -1.16
CA TYR A 171 4.90 14.03 -0.95
C TYR A 171 5.37 14.85 -2.15
N ARG A 172 6.25 15.79 -1.91
CA ARG A 172 7.04 16.38 -2.97
C ARG A 172 7.89 15.31 -3.64
N THR A 173 7.97 15.37 -4.95
CA THR A 173 8.78 14.45 -5.74
C THR A 173 9.60 15.20 -6.77
N SER A 174 10.66 14.58 -7.22
CA SER A 174 11.45 15.04 -8.37
C SER A 174 11.39 13.99 -9.47
N ILE A 175 11.10 14.44 -10.69
CA ILE A 175 11.13 13.59 -11.86
C ILE A 175 12.59 13.40 -12.28
N ARG A 176 13.00 12.14 -12.47
CA ARG A 176 14.35 11.77 -12.90
C ARG A 176 14.44 11.49 -14.39
N ASP A 177 13.43 10.80 -14.91
CA ASP A 177 13.41 10.43 -16.33
C ASP A 177 11.99 10.36 -16.86
N ILE A 178 11.86 10.60 -18.17
CA ILE A 178 10.59 10.52 -18.90
C ILE A 178 10.83 9.77 -20.21
N THR A 179 10.25 8.60 -20.33
CA THR A 179 10.16 7.86 -21.59
C THR A 179 8.89 8.26 -22.32
N LYS A 180 9.01 8.88 -23.50
CA LYS A 180 7.84 9.28 -24.29
C LYS A 180 7.10 8.08 -24.83
N GLY A 181 5.78 8.11 -24.72
CA GLY A 181 4.91 7.11 -25.34
C GLY A 181 4.94 7.17 -26.86
N GLN A 182 4.70 6.03 -27.50
CA GLN A 182 4.51 5.87 -28.94
C GLN A 182 3.20 5.10 -29.19
N SER A 183 2.74 5.08 -30.43
CA SER A 183 1.53 4.32 -30.77
C SER A 183 1.70 2.84 -30.40
N GLY A 184 0.82 2.32 -29.54
CA GLY A 184 0.86 0.96 -29.01
C GLY A 184 1.86 0.69 -27.88
N SER A 185 2.62 1.72 -27.44
CA SER A 185 3.54 1.63 -26.29
C SER A 185 3.40 2.86 -25.43
N PRO A 186 2.77 2.78 -24.24
CA PRO A 186 2.63 3.90 -23.33
C PRO A 186 4.01 4.38 -22.83
N GLY A 187 4.13 5.67 -22.60
CA GLY A 187 5.31 6.23 -21.95
C GLY A 187 5.34 5.92 -20.46
N SER A 188 6.49 6.17 -19.84
CA SER A 188 6.70 6.06 -18.40
C SER A 188 7.37 7.30 -17.84
N MET A 189 7.15 7.53 -16.55
CA MET A 189 7.78 8.61 -15.79
C MET A 189 8.41 8.00 -14.55
N GLU A 190 9.69 8.29 -14.34
CA GLU A 190 10.42 7.86 -13.15
C GLU A 190 10.69 9.05 -12.24
N GLY A 191 10.41 8.90 -10.96
CA GLY A 191 10.64 9.93 -9.96
C GLY A 191 11.20 9.37 -8.67
N MET A 192 11.66 10.28 -7.82
CA MET A 192 12.14 9.98 -6.49
C MET A 192 11.26 10.68 -5.47
N ILE A 193 10.70 9.92 -4.55
CA ILE A 193 9.91 10.40 -3.42
C ILE A 193 10.82 10.38 -2.19
N ILE A 194 10.91 11.51 -1.48
CA ILE A 194 11.66 11.60 -0.23
C ILE A 194 10.66 11.62 0.92
N TYR A 195 10.57 10.49 1.61
CA TYR A 195 9.65 10.29 2.72
C TYR A 195 10.17 10.97 3.99
N ASN A 196 9.75 12.20 4.22
CA ASN A 196 9.98 12.89 5.49
C ASN A 196 8.86 13.92 5.73
N ASN A 197 8.71 14.34 6.98
CA ASN A 197 7.65 15.26 7.40
C ASN A 197 7.72 16.64 6.74
N TYR A 198 8.87 17.05 6.20
CA TYR A 198 9.03 18.35 5.51
C TYR A 198 8.55 18.31 4.06
N ASN A 199 8.43 17.12 3.49
CA ASN A 199 8.01 16.91 2.10
C ASN A 199 6.56 16.46 1.96
N ILE A 200 5.83 16.28 3.06
CA ILE A 200 4.38 16.05 3.04
C ILE A 200 3.68 17.33 2.56
N LEU A 201 2.73 17.19 1.63
CA LEU A 201 1.95 18.29 1.02
C LEU A 201 0.58 18.46 1.69
#